data_ec8d8adfdd669afcafb728378396a2a1
#
_entry.id   ec8d8adfdd669afcafb728378396a2a1
#
_cell.length_a   1.000
_cell.length_b   1.000
_cell.length_c   1.000
_cell.angle_alpha   90.00
_cell.angle_beta   90.00
_cell.angle_gamma   90.00
#
_symmetry.space_group_name_H-M   'P 1'
#
loop_
_entity.id
_entity.type
_entity.pdbx_description
1 polymer ?
#
loop_
_entity_poly.entity_id
_entity_poly.type
_entity_poly.pdbx_seq_one_letter_code
_entity_poly.pdbx_strand_id
1 'polypeptide(L)'
;MSPAPAHVRVGTGDGTGAWLELSVEADVEAVEAISEIFGRAAPGGTSVEPAFDLVDEGLGARIDPTRPATVRAYVPARDRVAADRAVAQVAEALGHLQAFGLRPIGELRTRLVHEADWAQAWKAYFPVMRIGRRLIIRPTWRRHRRLPADIVLSLDPGMAFGTGLHPTTRLCLEAVEQLADRGLVGSARILDVGCGSGILAIAALKLGAATALGLDTDPIAIEATLANARRNRQVRRLRARVSSLPSGEPAFDVVLANLIAGLLVPLAGALHDELRPGGRLLASGIFIDREGDVRAAFEAAGLTVVGRSDEGDWVALEAVRGA
;
A
#
# COMPACT_ATOMS: atom_id res chain seq x y z
N MET A 1 -6.80 -16.64 5.33
CA MET A 1 -7.24 -15.77 4.22
C MET A 1 -7.60 -14.43 4.86
N SER A 2 -6.66 -13.50 4.93
CA SER A 2 -6.97 -12.12 5.34
C SER A 2 -7.76 -11.45 4.22
N PRO A 3 -8.91 -10.84 4.50
CA PRO A 3 -9.60 -10.04 3.52
C PRO A 3 -8.76 -8.80 3.19
N ALA A 4 -8.69 -8.47 1.90
CA ALA A 4 -8.15 -7.21 1.43
C ALA A 4 -8.83 -6.04 2.16
N PRO A 5 -8.14 -4.91 2.42
CA PRO A 5 -8.74 -3.76 3.06
C PRO A 5 -9.95 -3.31 2.25
N ALA A 6 -11.11 -3.25 2.91
CA ALA A 6 -12.37 -2.86 2.30
C ALA A 6 -12.22 -1.46 1.69
N HIS A 7 -12.42 -1.38 0.39
CA HIS A 7 -12.45 -0.12 -0.34
C HIS A 7 -13.63 0.73 0.18
N VAL A 8 -13.32 1.83 0.84
CA VAL A 8 -14.31 2.86 1.16
C VAL A 8 -14.82 3.43 -0.17
N ARG A 9 -16.03 3.06 -0.58
CA ARG A 9 -16.71 3.75 -1.67
C ARG A 9 -17.11 5.13 -1.16
N VAL A 10 -16.33 6.13 -1.50
CA VAL A 10 -16.75 7.53 -1.34
C VAL A 10 -17.88 7.76 -2.34
N GLY A 11 -19.12 7.79 -1.82
CA GLY A 11 -20.26 8.22 -2.62
C GLY A 11 -20.02 9.67 -3.05
N THR A 12 -20.20 9.96 -4.33
CA THR A 12 -20.23 11.32 -4.90
C THR A 12 -21.46 12.08 -4.36
N GLY A 13 -21.35 12.61 -3.15
CA GLY A 13 -22.32 13.47 -2.50
C GLY A 13 -21.71 14.85 -2.34
N ASP A 14 -22.49 15.86 -2.64
CA ASP A 14 -22.26 17.26 -2.37
C ASP A 14 -21.63 17.46 -0.98
N GLY A 15 -20.43 17.99 -0.89
CA GLY A 15 -19.48 18.11 0.24
C GLY A 15 -19.99 18.58 1.62
N THR A 16 -21.10 18.03 2.10
CA THR A 16 -21.73 18.31 3.42
C THR A 16 -21.96 17.04 4.26
N GLY A 17 -21.29 15.94 3.94
CA GLY A 17 -21.45 14.66 4.63
C GLY A 17 -20.89 14.69 6.06
N ALA A 18 -21.76 14.59 7.08
CA ALA A 18 -21.34 14.24 8.44
C ALA A 18 -21.41 12.72 8.62
N TRP A 19 -20.40 12.13 9.25
CA TRP A 19 -20.29 10.73 9.57
C TRP A 19 -20.16 10.53 11.08
N LEU A 20 -20.76 9.48 11.59
CA LEU A 20 -20.53 9.03 12.96
C LEU A 20 -19.42 7.97 12.91
N GLU A 21 -18.26 8.30 13.45
CA GLU A 21 -17.17 7.35 13.67
C GLU A 21 -17.50 6.52 14.90
N LEU A 22 -17.43 5.21 14.77
CA LEU A 22 -17.43 4.22 15.83
C LEU A 22 -16.00 3.72 16.00
N SER A 23 -15.47 3.68 17.19
CA SER A 23 -14.11 3.17 17.43
C SER A 23 -14.03 2.36 18.71
N VAL A 24 -13.19 1.31 18.68
CA VAL A 24 -12.91 0.47 19.83
C VAL A 24 -11.44 0.05 19.81
N GLU A 25 -10.79 0.04 20.97
CA GLU A 25 -9.46 -0.54 21.14
C GLU A 25 -9.60 -2.03 21.39
N ALA A 26 -8.81 -2.86 20.70
CA ALA A 26 -8.92 -4.30 20.77
C ALA A 26 -7.57 -4.98 20.69
N ASP A 27 -7.41 -6.06 21.43
CA ASP A 27 -6.32 -7.00 21.23
C ASP A 27 -6.37 -7.62 19.82
N VAL A 28 -5.21 -8.06 19.33
CA VAL A 28 -5.06 -8.64 18.00
C VAL A 28 -6.03 -9.81 17.76
N GLU A 29 -6.29 -10.63 18.77
CA GLU A 29 -7.23 -11.75 18.66
C GLU A 29 -8.69 -11.32 18.46
N ALA A 30 -9.07 -10.12 18.97
CA ALA A 30 -10.44 -9.61 18.87
C ALA A 30 -10.68 -8.76 17.60
N VAL A 31 -9.63 -8.32 16.91
CA VAL A 31 -9.72 -7.38 15.77
C VAL A 31 -10.60 -7.92 14.65
N GLU A 32 -10.48 -9.20 14.29
CA GLU A 32 -11.25 -9.79 13.20
C GLU A 32 -12.75 -9.85 13.53
N ALA A 33 -13.10 -10.32 14.75
CA ALA A 33 -14.48 -10.39 15.20
C ALA A 33 -15.14 -9.00 15.28
N ILE A 34 -14.40 -8.01 15.80
CA ILE A 34 -14.87 -6.62 15.86
C ILE A 34 -15.04 -6.03 14.47
N SER A 35 -14.11 -6.29 13.55
CA SER A 35 -14.18 -5.81 12.17
C SER A 35 -15.41 -6.37 11.45
N GLU A 36 -15.79 -7.63 11.72
CA GLU A 36 -16.99 -8.23 11.17
C GLU A 36 -18.27 -7.57 11.74
N ILE A 37 -18.33 -7.34 13.07
CA ILE A 37 -19.45 -6.64 13.72
C ILE A 37 -19.61 -5.23 13.12
N PHE A 38 -18.53 -4.49 13.01
CA PHE A 38 -18.51 -3.14 12.46
C PHE A 38 -18.93 -3.13 10.99
N GLY A 39 -18.45 -4.10 10.18
CA GLY A 39 -18.78 -4.22 8.78
C GLY A 39 -20.27 -4.48 8.51
N ARG A 40 -20.95 -5.17 9.43
CA ARG A 40 -22.41 -5.40 9.34
C ARG A 40 -23.23 -4.15 9.65
N ALA A 41 -22.75 -3.30 10.57
CA ALA A 41 -23.46 -2.11 11.02
C ALA A 41 -23.13 -0.86 10.20
N ALA A 42 -21.97 -0.82 9.57
CA ALA A 42 -21.43 0.36 8.90
C ALA A 42 -21.13 0.13 7.42
N PRO A 43 -22.04 0.51 6.51
CA PRO A 43 -21.85 0.36 5.07
C PRO A 43 -20.69 1.19 4.50
N GLY A 44 -20.14 2.14 5.26
CA GLY A 44 -18.95 2.93 4.93
C GLY A 44 -17.61 2.17 5.04
N GLY A 45 -17.67 0.90 5.50
CA GLY A 45 -16.47 0.05 5.68
C GLY A 45 -15.83 0.19 7.06
N THR A 46 -14.85 -0.68 7.29
CA THR A 46 -14.07 -0.74 8.54
C THR A 46 -12.59 -0.47 8.25
N SER A 47 -11.90 0.13 9.21
CA SER A 47 -10.45 0.28 9.18
C SER A 47 -9.84 -0.21 10.49
N VAL A 48 -8.67 -0.85 10.40
CA VAL A 48 -7.89 -1.29 11.55
C VAL A 48 -6.62 -0.45 11.58
N GLU A 49 -6.42 0.25 12.68
CA GLU A 49 -5.24 1.06 12.94
C GLU A 49 -4.40 0.34 14.02
N PRO A 50 -3.28 -0.29 13.64
CA PRO A 50 -2.39 -0.91 14.62
C PRO A 50 -1.73 0.16 15.47
N ALA A 51 -1.40 -0.19 16.72
CA ALA A 51 -0.59 0.70 17.55
C ALA A 51 0.82 0.80 16.95
N PHE A 52 1.35 2.01 16.87
CA PHE A 52 2.72 2.26 16.41
C PHE A 52 3.42 3.27 17.31
N ASP A 53 4.72 3.13 17.44
CA ASP A 53 5.58 4.10 18.06
C ASP A 53 6.33 4.88 16.96
N LEU A 54 6.39 6.21 17.12
CA LEU A 54 7.24 7.03 16.29
C LEU A 54 8.69 6.85 16.76
N VAL A 55 9.55 6.37 15.88
CA VAL A 55 10.99 6.26 16.13
C VAL A 55 11.74 7.36 15.37
N ASP A 56 12.93 7.71 15.86
CA ASP A 56 13.82 8.69 15.23
C ASP A 56 13.17 10.08 14.98
N GLU A 57 12.67 10.72 16.04
CA GLU A 57 12.09 12.08 15.98
C GLU A 57 10.97 12.24 14.92
N GLY A 58 10.23 11.15 14.63
CA GLY A 58 9.14 11.14 13.65
C GLY A 58 9.59 10.79 12.23
N LEU A 59 10.80 10.29 12.03
CA LEU A 59 11.32 9.81 10.74
C LEU A 59 10.99 8.36 10.45
N GLY A 60 10.42 7.61 11.40
CA GLY A 60 9.95 6.24 11.25
C GLY A 60 8.78 5.92 12.16
N ALA A 61 8.02 4.90 11.81
CA ALA A 61 6.99 4.32 12.65
C ALA A 61 7.24 2.81 12.77
N ARG A 62 7.20 2.29 13.99
CA ARG A 62 7.30 0.86 14.27
C ARG A 62 5.98 0.39 14.83
N ILE A 63 5.38 -0.63 14.20
CA ILE A 63 4.18 -1.28 14.73
C ILE A 63 4.56 -2.05 15.99
N ASP A 64 3.83 -1.81 17.07
CA ASP A 64 3.95 -2.57 18.31
C ASP A 64 2.80 -3.60 18.40
N PRO A 65 3.07 -4.86 18.12
CA PRO A 65 2.04 -5.90 18.15
C PRO A 65 1.56 -6.24 19.58
N THR A 66 2.23 -5.71 20.60
CA THR A 66 1.84 -5.96 22.02
C THR A 66 0.83 -4.94 22.52
N ARG A 67 0.56 -3.89 21.76
CA ARG A 67 -0.41 -2.85 22.09
C ARG A 67 -1.73 -3.07 21.33
N PRO A 68 -2.87 -2.71 21.92
CA PRO A 68 -4.16 -2.87 21.26
C PRO A 68 -4.23 -2.06 19.96
N ALA A 69 -4.85 -2.65 18.95
CA ALA A 69 -5.20 -1.96 17.72
C ALA A 69 -6.52 -1.19 17.90
N THR A 70 -6.74 -0.13 17.14
CA THR A 70 -8.02 0.55 17.09
C THR A 70 -8.78 0.12 15.84
N VAL A 71 -9.98 -0.46 16.04
CA VAL A 71 -10.91 -0.75 14.95
C VAL A 71 -11.88 0.41 14.83
N ARG A 72 -12.10 0.91 13.61
CA ARG A 72 -13.01 2.02 13.31
C ARG A 72 -14.01 1.63 12.23
N ALA A 73 -15.20 2.24 12.33
CA ALA A 73 -16.21 2.17 11.28
C ALA A 73 -16.94 3.51 11.17
N TYR A 74 -17.58 3.74 10.02
CA TYR A 74 -18.20 5.02 9.72
C TYR A 74 -19.65 4.81 9.27
N VAL A 75 -20.58 5.47 9.95
CA VAL A 75 -22.02 5.44 9.68
C VAL A 75 -22.46 6.85 9.21
N PRO A 76 -23.23 6.98 8.13
CA PRO A 76 -23.74 8.29 7.70
C PRO A 76 -24.57 8.96 8.81
N ALA A 77 -24.15 10.13 9.28
CA ALA A 77 -24.83 10.84 10.38
C ALA A 77 -26.09 11.61 9.95
N ARG A 78 -26.37 11.71 8.64
CA ARG A 78 -27.55 12.38 8.09
C ARG A 78 -28.88 11.72 8.48
N ASP A 79 -28.88 10.42 8.74
CA ASP A 79 -29.99 9.68 9.31
C ASP A 79 -29.66 9.31 10.76
N ARG A 80 -30.08 10.18 11.68
CA ARG A 80 -29.80 10.02 13.11
C ARG A 80 -30.39 8.73 13.68
N VAL A 81 -31.57 8.33 13.22
CA VAL A 81 -32.26 7.11 13.72
C VAL A 81 -31.48 5.86 13.28
N ALA A 82 -31.03 5.84 12.03
CA ALA A 82 -30.21 4.74 11.53
C ALA A 82 -28.83 4.70 12.23
N ALA A 83 -28.20 5.85 12.48
CA ALA A 83 -26.95 5.96 13.20
C ALA A 83 -27.06 5.47 14.65
N ASP A 84 -28.10 5.93 15.39
CA ASP A 84 -28.34 5.50 16.79
C ASP A 84 -28.63 3.99 16.85
N ARG A 85 -29.34 3.44 15.87
CA ARG A 85 -29.58 1.99 15.76
C ARG A 85 -28.28 1.22 15.51
N ALA A 86 -27.42 1.69 14.61
CA ALA A 86 -26.13 1.06 14.34
C ALA A 86 -25.23 1.05 15.57
N VAL A 87 -25.20 2.17 16.33
CA VAL A 87 -24.47 2.25 17.61
C VAL A 87 -24.99 1.20 18.61
N ALA A 88 -26.31 1.10 18.78
CA ALA A 88 -26.92 0.15 19.72
C ALA A 88 -26.60 -1.31 19.32
N GLN A 89 -26.71 -1.66 18.04
CA GLN A 89 -26.39 -2.99 17.53
C GLN A 89 -24.91 -3.34 17.76
N VAL A 90 -24.00 -2.41 17.50
CA VAL A 90 -22.57 -2.61 17.73
C VAL A 90 -22.28 -2.78 19.21
N ALA A 91 -22.85 -1.93 20.08
CA ALA A 91 -22.64 -2.00 21.52
C ALA A 91 -23.12 -3.33 22.10
N GLU A 92 -24.28 -3.83 21.67
CA GLU A 92 -24.83 -5.12 22.07
C GLU A 92 -23.91 -6.28 21.62
N ALA A 93 -23.48 -6.27 20.35
CA ALA A 93 -22.62 -7.32 19.81
C ALA A 93 -21.23 -7.34 20.49
N LEU A 94 -20.64 -6.17 20.78
CA LEU A 94 -19.39 -6.08 21.55
C LEU A 94 -19.57 -6.60 22.97
N GLY A 95 -20.71 -6.30 23.62
CA GLY A 95 -21.03 -6.83 24.93
C GLY A 95 -21.09 -8.37 24.92
N HIS A 96 -21.63 -8.98 23.89
CA HIS A 96 -21.64 -10.44 23.72
C HIS A 96 -20.22 -11.00 23.58
N LEU A 97 -19.35 -10.38 22.75
CA LEU A 97 -17.96 -10.82 22.63
C LEU A 97 -17.20 -10.77 23.96
N GLN A 98 -17.42 -9.71 24.76
CA GLN A 98 -16.82 -9.60 26.09
C GLN A 98 -17.32 -10.70 27.03
N ALA A 99 -18.61 -11.05 26.96
CA ALA A 99 -19.21 -12.12 27.77
C ALA A 99 -18.66 -13.51 27.40
N PHE A 100 -18.28 -13.74 26.14
CA PHE A 100 -17.64 -14.98 25.67
C PHE A 100 -16.14 -15.04 25.95
N GLY A 101 -15.57 -14.05 26.63
CA GLY A 101 -14.18 -14.09 27.12
C GLY A 101 -13.12 -13.59 26.15
N LEU A 102 -13.49 -13.05 25.01
CA LEU A 102 -12.57 -12.34 24.13
C LEU A 102 -12.14 -11.01 24.77
N ARG A 103 -10.96 -10.97 25.33
CA ARG A 103 -10.41 -9.81 26.05
C ARG A 103 -8.99 -9.49 25.57
N PRO A 104 -8.56 -8.21 25.70
CA PRO A 104 -9.31 -7.03 26.10
C PRO A 104 -10.01 -6.35 24.91
N ILE A 105 -11.26 -5.97 25.08
CA ILE A 105 -12.00 -5.09 24.18
C ILE A 105 -12.28 -3.81 24.95
N GLY A 106 -11.87 -2.66 24.41
CA GLY A 106 -12.12 -1.35 25.01
C GLY A 106 -13.59 -0.93 24.93
N GLU A 107 -13.89 0.24 25.46
CA GLU A 107 -15.22 0.83 25.36
C GLU A 107 -15.49 1.32 23.94
N LEU A 108 -16.74 1.14 23.47
CA LEU A 108 -17.19 1.74 22.21
C LEU A 108 -17.22 3.26 22.36
N ARG A 109 -16.44 3.95 21.53
CA ARG A 109 -16.45 5.41 21.45
C ARG A 109 -17.12 5.85 20.15
N THR A 110 -17.85 6.95 20.23
CA THR A 110 -18.50 7.56 19.07
C THR A 110 -18.06 9.01 18.92
N ARG A 111 -17.81 9.45 17.69
CA ARG A 111 -17.44 10.83 17.40
C ARG A 111 -18.08 11.28 16.07
N LEU A 112 -18.69 12.46 16.08
CA LEU A 112 -19.15 13.07 14.82
C LEU A 112 -17.92 13.58 14.05
N VAL A 113 -17.80 13.17 12.79
CA VAL A 113 -16.71 13.55 11.90
C VAL A 113 -17.30 14.16 10.65
N HIS A 114 -16.91 15.36 10.32
CA HIS A 114 -17.24 15.96 9.05
C HIS A 114 -16.26 15.52 7.97
N GLU A 115 -16.73 15.34 6.75
CA GLU A 115 -15.89 14.90 5.61
C GLU A 115 -14.62 15.77 5.45
N ALA A 116 -14.74 17.07 5.72
CA ALA A 116 -13.62 18.00 5.73
C ALA A 116 -12.60 17.72 6.85
N ASP A 117 -13.05 17.29 8.02
CA ASP A 117 -12.18 16.97 9.16
C ASP A 117 -11.50 15.63 8.96
N TRP A 118 -12.22 14.66 8.36
CA TRP A 118 -11.65 13.35 8.03
C TRP A 118 -10.56 13.48 6.97
N ALA A 119 -10.78 14.29 5.94
CA ALA A 119 -9.77 14.59 4.92
C ALA A 119 -8.49 15.24 5.50
N GLN A 120 -8.54 15.78 6.71
CA GLN A 120 -7.38 16.38 7.39
C GLN A 120 -6.78 15.44 8.46
N ALA A 121 -7.62 14.70 9.21
CA ALA A 121 -7.17 13.87 10.33
C ALA A 121 -6.18 12.77 9.91
N TRP A 122 -6.45 12.08 8.79
CA TRP A 122 -5.55 11.04 8.28
C TRP A 122 -4.17 11.56 7.86
N LYS A 123 -4.07 12.84 7.49
CA LYS A 123 -2.77 13.45 7.15
C LYS A 123 -1.79 13.48 8.32
N ALA A 124 -2.30 13.47 9.56
CA ALA A 124 -1.46 13.41 10.75
C ALA A 124 -0.67 12.09 10.84
N TYR A 125 -1.24 11.00 10.33
CA TYR A 125 -0.69 9.65 10.40
C TYR A 125 0.31 9.32 9.29
N PHE A 126 0.60 10.27 8.37
CA PHE A 126 1.62 10.08 7.35
C PHE A 126 2.86 10.89 7.65
N PRO A 127 3.86 10.31 8.34
CA PRO A 127 5.14 10.95 8.59
C PRO A 127 5.97 11.04 7.30
N VAL A 128 7.03 11.81 7.36
CA VAL A 128 8.14 11.68 6.41
C VAL A 128 8.89 10.40 6.75
N MET A 129 9.12 9.53 5.78
CA MET A 129 9.78 8.25 6.01
C MET A 129 11.04 8.13 5.16
N ARG A 130 12.11 7.62 5.77
CA ARG A 130 13.31 7.19 5.05
C ARG A 130 13.18 5.70 4.72
N ILE A 131 13.39 5.36 3.47
CA ILE A 131 13.43 3.98 2.98
C ILE A 131 14.83 3.72 2.42
N GLY A 132 15.45 2.64 2.87
CA GLY A 132 16.84 2.37 2.53
C GLY A 132 17.78 3.50 2.96
N ARG A 133 18.70 3.90 2.09
CA ARG A 133 19.74 4.89 2.41
C ARG A 133 19.41 6.30 1.95
N ARG A 134 18.75 6.47 0.79
CA ARG A 134 18.57 7.76 0.12
C ARG A 134 17.12 8.13 -0.16
N LEU A 135 16.22 7.15 -0.25
CA LEU A 135 14.84 7.41 -0.60
C LEU A 135 14.08 8.01 0.59
N ILE A 136 13.42 9.11 0.37
CA ILE A 136 12.58 9.79 1.36
C ILE A 136 11.17 9.91 0.80
N ILE A 137 10.21 9.24 1.41
CA ILE A 137 8.79 9.43 1.11
C ILE A 137 8.31 10.63 1.92
N ARG A 138 7.79 11.64 1.23
CA ARG A 138 7.32 12.86 1.85
C ARG A 138 5.93 13.24 1.34
N PRO A 139 4.91 13.22 2.20
CA PRO A 139 3.62 13.84 1.90
C PRO A 139 3.77 15.31 1.58
N THR A 140 2.93 15.86 0.67
CA THR A 140 3.08 17.25 0.22
C THR A 140 2.88 18.29 1.33
N TRP A 141 2.08 17.96 2.35
CA TRP A 141 1.82 18.81 3.53
C TRP A 141 2.89 18.73 4.61
N ARG A 142 3.90 17.84 4.47
CA ARG A 142 5.03 17.74 5.42
C ARG A 142 6.26 18.46 4.88
N ARG A 143 7.03 19.06 5.78
CA ARG A 143 8.33 19.62 5.46
C ARG A 143 9.41 18.59 5.78
N HIS A 144 10.45 18.55 4.98
CA HIS A 144 11.63 17.71 5.19
C HIS A 144 12.89 18.55 4.95
N ARG A 145 13.81 18.53 5.92
CA ARG A 145 15.14 19.12 5.75
C ARG A 145 16.00 18.14 4.96
N ARG A 146 16.12 18.41 3.68
CA ARG A 146 16.83 17.53 2.75
C ARG A 146 18.33 17.47 3.08
N LEU A 147 18.89 16.25 3.20
CA LEU A 147 20.32 15.98 3.20
C LEU A 147 20.83 15.88 1.74
N PRO A 148 22.16 16.06 1.50
CA PRO A 148 22.72 16.04 0.15
C PRO A 148 22.41 14.78 -0.65
N ALA A 149 22.36 13.62 0.00
CA ALA A 149 22.07 12.33 -0.64
C ALA A 149 20.58 12.00 -0.79
N ASP A 150 19.67 12.80 -0.21
CA ASP A 150 18.25 12.48 -0.17
C ASP A 150 17.59 12.59 -1.54
N ILE A 151 16.90 11.51 -1.91
CA ILE A 151 16.05 11.41 -3.08
C ILE A 151 14.60 11.46 -2.60
N VAL A 152 14.01 12.65 -2.64
CA VAL A 152 12.66 12.85 -2.10
C VAL A 152 11.59 12.45 -3.11
N LEU A 153 10.71 11.52 -2.70
CA LEU A 153 9.48 11.11 -3.37
C LEU A 153 8.31 11.89 -2.74
N SER A 154 7.80 12.89 -3.45
CA SER A 154 6.64 13.66 -3.00
C SER A 154 5.36 12.94 -3.39
N LEU A 155 4.65 12.38 -2.43
CA LEU A 155 3.43 11.60 -2.63
C LEU A 155 2.33 12.10 -1.72
N ASP A 156 1.13 12.22 -2.27
CA ASP A 156 -0.05 12.35 -1.44
C ASP A 156 -0.69 10.96 -1.36
N PRO A 157 -0.73 10.36 -0.16
CA PRO A 157 -1.53 9.19 0.06
C PRO A 157 -2.96 9.50 -0.34
N GLY A 158 -3.47 8.76 -1.30
CA GLY A 158 -4.83 8.86 -1.82
C GLY A 158 -5.52 7.51 -1.71
N MET A 159 -6.56 7.30 -2.52
CA MET A 159 -7.26 6.01 -2.60
C MET A 159 -6.45 4.92 -3.33
N ALA A 160 -5.33 5.25 -3.98
CA ALA A 160 -4.48 4.28 -4.65
C ALA A 160 -3.51 3.63 -3.66
N PHE A 161 -3.27 2.32 -3.85
CA PHE A 161 -2.26 1.56 -3.10
C PHE A 161 -0.84 2.11 -3.36
N GLY A 162 0.09 1.83 -2.43
CA GLY A 162 1.49 2.24 -2.59
C GLY A 162 1.81 3.59 -1.94
N THR A 163 1.36 3.80 -0.69
CA THR A 163 1.69 4.99 0.11
C THR A 163 3.10 4.94 0.71
N GLY A 164 3.78 3.78 0.61
CA GLY A 164 5.08 3.51 1.23
C GLY A 164 5.00 3.00 2.67
N LEU A 165 3.81 2.98 3.29
CA LEU A 165 3.63 2.45 4.65
C LEU A 165 3.65 0.92 4.71
N HIS A 166 3.25 0.26 3.63
CA HIS A 166 3.19 -1.20 3.60
C HIS A 166 4.60 -1.82 3.44
N PRO A 167 4.94 -2.91 4.17
CA PRO A 167 6.24 -3.58 4.08
C PRO A 167 6.64 -3.91 2.64
N THR A 168 5.72 -4.42 1.83
CA THR A 168 6.00 -4.80 0.43
C THR A 168 6.46 -3.63 -0.43
N THR A 169 5.92 -2.43 -0.19
CA THR A 169 6.34 -1.22 -0.91
C THR A 169 7.74 -0.79 -0.47
N ARG A 170 8.05 -0.90 0.83
CA ARG A 170 9.40 -0.60 1.35
C ARG A 170 10.43 -1.57 0.78
N LEU A 171 10.15 -2.87 0.82
CA LEU A 171 11.01 -3.91 0.24
C LEU A 171 11.30 -3.65 -1.24
N CYS A 172 10.27 -3.32 -2.04
CA CYS A 172 10.47 -2.97 -3.45
C CYS A 172 11.33 -1.71 -3.63
N LEU A 173 11.10 -0.65 -2.84
CA LEU A 173 11.88 0.58 -2.92
C LEU A 173 13.35 0.37 -2.57
N GLU A 174 13.63 -0.41 -1.53
CA GLU A 174 14.99 -0.79 -1.14
C GLU A 174 15.67 -1.63 -2.23
N ALA A 175 14.93 -2.59 -2.82
CA ALA A 175 15.44 -3.39 -3.91
C ALA A 175 15.77 -2.54 -5.16
N VAL A 176 14.92 -1.55 -5.52
CA VAL A 176 15.19 -0.60 -6.60
C VAL A 176 16.43 0.24 -6.30
N GLU A 177 16.61 0.70 -5.05
CA GLU A 177 17.81 1.43 -4.63
C GLU A 177 19.07 0.56 -4.75
N GLN A 178 19.01 -0.71 -4.33
CA GLN A 178 20.11 -1.65 -4.45
C GLN A 178 20.47 -1.96 -5.92
N LEU A 179 19.46 -2.09 -6.80
CA LEU A 179 19.71 -2.19 -8.25
C LEU A 179 20.41 -0.96 -8.80
N ALA A 180 19.99 0.24 -8.35
CA ALA A 180 20.63 1.49 -8.77
C ALA A 180 22.10 1.58 -8.32
N ASP A 181 22.40 1.13 -7.10
CA ASP A 181 23.77 1.09 -6.57
C ASP A 181 24.67 0.11 -7.32
N ARG A 182 24.08 -0.94 -7.90
CA ARG A 182 24.77 -1.90 -8.79
C ARG A 182 24.86 -1.39 -10.25
N GLY A 183 24.37 -0.18 -10.53
CA GLY A 183 24.37 0.41 -11.88
C GLY A 183 23.32 -0.15 -12.85
N LEU A 184 22.36 -0.93 -12.36
CA LEU A 184 21.36 -1.65 -13.18
C LEU A 184 20.10 -0.82 -13.47
N VAL A 185 19.94 0.33 -12.83
CA VAL A 185 18.81 1.25 -13.07
C VAL A 185 19.21 2.41 -13.98
N GLY A 186 20.48 2.77 -14.01
CA GLY A 186 20.98 3.88 -14.83
C GLY A 186 20.62 3.69 -16.31
N SER A 187 19.87 4.65 -16.88
CA SER A 187 19.37 4.60 -18.27
C SER A 187 18.42 3.44 -18.61
N ALA A 188 17.94 2.69 -17.61
CA ALA A 188 17.05 1.56 -17.79
C ALA A 188 15.64 1.99 -18.24
N ARG A 189 14.97 1.12 -18.97
CA ARG A 189 13.54 1.15 -19.24
C ARG A 189 12.82 0.31 -18.19
N ILE A 190 11.89 0.92 -17.49
CA ILE A 190 11.17 0.31 -16.36
C ILE A 190 9.72 0.02 -16.75
N LEU A 191 9.23 -1.18 -16.39
CA LEU A 191 7.80 -1.49 -16.37
C LEU A 191 7.37 -1.64 -14.91
N ASP A 192 6.26 -1.01 -14.52
CA ASP A 192 5.65 -1.10 -13.18
C ASP A 192 4.24 -1.69 -13.34
N VAL A 193 4.08 -2.97 -12.98
CA VAL A 193 2.85 -3.75 -13.14
C VAL A 193 2.04 -3.70 -11.86
N GLY A 194 0.80 -3.19 -11.94
CA GLY A 194 0.02 -2.81 -10.77
C GLY A 194 0.62 -1.57 -10.11
N CYS A 195 0.81 -0.51 -10.89
CA CYS A 195 1.62 0.63 -10.48
C CYS A 195 1.01 1.45 -9.33
N GLY A 196 -0.30 1.34 -9.06
CA GLY A 196 -0.98 2.01 -7.96
C GLY A 196 -0.72 3.53 -7.93
N SER A 197 -0.01 4.00 -6.91
CA SER A 197 0.41 5.41 -6.79
C SER A 197 1.55 5.82 -7.72
N GLY A 198 2.19 4.87 -8.40
CA GLY A 198 3.38 5.05 -9.23
C GLY A 198 4.69 5.23 -8.44
N ILE A 199 4.68 4.94 -7.15
CA ILE A 199 5.84 5.21 -6.27
C ILE A 199 7.11 4.48 -6.73
N LEU A 200 6.99 3.22 -7.18
CA LEU A 200 8.14 2.41 -7.60
C LEU A 200 8.74 2.94 -8.90
N ALA A 201 7.89 3.20 -9.91
CA ALA A 201 8.32 3.82 -11.17
C ALA A 201 8.98 5.20 -10.95
N ILE A 202 8.39 6.04 -10.07
CA ILE A 202 8.94 7.37 -9.75
C ILE A 202 10.29 7.23 -9.03
N ALA A 203 10.43 6.27 -8.11
CA ALA A 203 11.69 6.00 -7.43
C ALA A 203 12.79 5.59 -8.43
N ALA A 204 12.50 4.64 -9.31
CA ALA A 204 13.42 4.21 -10.34
C ALA A 204 13.88 5.37 -11.26
N LEU A 205 12.95 6.24 -11.69
CA LEU A 205 13.26 7.41 -12.48
C LEU A 205 14.16 8.43 -11.77
N LYS A 206 13.94 8.62 -10.46
CA LYS A 206 14.78 9.51 -9.65
C LYS A 206 16.15 8.91 -9.33
N LEU A 207 16.26 7.59 -9.37
CA LEU A 207 17.51 6.84 -9.23
C LEU A 207 18.28 6.71 -10.56
N GLY A 208 17.75 7.24 -11.67
CA GLY A 208 18.50 7.33 -12.93
C GLY A 208 17.91 6.57 -14.12
N ALA A 209 16.78 5.87 -13.97
CA ALA A 209 16.11 5.22 -15.07
C ALA A 209 15.77 6.22 -16.20
N ALA A 210 15.84 5.77 -17.46
CA ALA A 210 15.53 6.62 -18.61
C ALA A 210 14.04 6.90 -18.73
N THR A 211 13.23 5.83 -18.73
CA THR A 211 11.78 5.90 -18.89
C THR A 211 11.08 4.86 -18.02
N ALA A 212 9.82 5.11 -17.69
CA ALA A 212 8.98 4.14 -17.02
C ALA A 212 7.59 4.08 -17.67
N LEU A 213 7.01 2.88 -17.70
CA LEU A 213 5.63 2.62 -18.04
C LEU A 213 4.93 2.00 -16.82
N GLY A 214 3.87 2.63 -16.33
CA GLY A 214 2.98 2.07 -15.32
C GLY A 214 1.76 1.44 -15.97
N LEU A 215 1.40 0.24 -15.55
CA LEU A 215 0.16 -0.44 -15.92
C LEU A 215 -0.65 -0.71 -14.66
N ASP A 216 -1.92 -0.42 -14.71
CA ASP A 216 -2.88 -0.79 -13.66
C ASP A 216 -4.25 -1.03 -14.27
N THR A 217 -5.04 -1.89 -13.67
CA THR A 217 -6.42 -2.14 -14.11
C THR A 217 -7.41 -1.13 -13.54
N ASP A 218 -7.01 -0.39 -12.51
CA ASP A 218 -7.82 0.66 -11.89
C ASP A 218 -7.51 2.04 -12.49
N PRO A 219 -8.49 2.72 -13.12
CA PRO A 219 -8.34 4.09 -13.60
C PRO A 219 -7.89 5.08 -12.52
N ILE A 220 -8.33 4.88 -11.26
CA ILE A 220 -7.96 5.75 -10.12
C ILE A 220 -6.45 5.64 -9.84
N ALA A 221 -5.89 4.44 -9.93
CA ALA A 221 -4.45 4.22 -9.80
C ALA A 221 -3.67 4.97 -10.90
N ILE A 222 -4.15 4.95 -12.14
CA ILE A 222 -3.52 5.68 -13.24
C ILE A 222 -3.56 7.20 -13.02
N GLU A 223 -4.70 7.74 -12.58
CA GLU A 223 -4.81 9.16 -12.23
C GLU A 223 -3.83 9.55 -11.11
N ALA A 224 -3.74 8.73 -10.06
CA ALA A 224 -2.81 8.93 -8.94
C ALA A 224 -1.35 8.88 -9.41
N THR A 225 -0.98 7.87 -10.23
CA THR A 225 0.36 7.74 -10.82
C THR A 225 0.75 8.99 -11.61
N LEU A 226 -0.13 9.47 -12.49
CA LEU A 226 0.13 10.66 -13.30
C LEU A 226 0.21 11.95 -12.46
N ALA A 227 -0.64 12.08 -11.43
CA ALA A 227 -0.58 13.20 -10.50
C ALA A 227 0.75 13.20 -9.71
N ASN A 228 1.17 12.04 -9.21
CA ASN A 228 2.44 11.89 -8.50
C ASN A 228 3.65 12.10 -9.42
N ALA A 229 3.58 11.67 -10.69
CA ALA A 229 4.60 11.95 -11.69
C ALA A 229 4.80 13.45 -11.91
N ARG A 230 3.70 14.24 -11.97
CA ARG A 230 3.77 15.71 -12.07
C ARG A 230 4.45 16.32 -10.84
N ARG A 231 4.04 15.92 -9.63
CA ARG A 231 4.62 16.40 -8.35
C ARG A 231 6.12 16.12 -8.27
N ASN A 232 6.53 14.98 -8.81
CA ASN A 232 7.94 14.56 -8.81
C ASN A 232 8.73 15.00 -10.05
N ARG A 233 8.13 15.80 -10.95
CA ARG A 233 8.74 16.29 -12.22
C ARG A 233 9.18 15.14 -13.14
N GLN A 234 8.43 14.04 -13.16
CA GLN A 234 8.72 12.86 -13.98
C GLN A 234 7.77 12.68 -15.17
N VAL A 235 6.85 13.59 -15.39
CA VAL A 235 5.79 13.51 -16.40
C VAL A 235 6.30 13.24 -17.85
N ARG A 236 7.50 13.66 -18.19
CA ARG A 236 8.09 13.43 -19.50
C ARG A 236 8.69 12.03 -19.65
N ARG A 237 9.00 11.36 -18.55
CA ARG A 237 9.68 10.05 -18.51
C ARG A 237 8.78 8.93 -18.02
N LEU A 238 7.64 9.24 -17.39
CA LEU A 238 6.66 8.27 -16.91
C LEU A 238 5.38 8.37 -17.73
N ARG A 239 5.01 7.26 -18.35
CA ARG A 239 3.70 7.03 -18.95
C ARG A 239 2.94 6.04 -18.08
N ALA A 240 1.61 6.18 -18.02
CA ALA A 240 0.77 5.22 -17.34
C ALA A 240 -0.55 5.05 -18.10
N ARG A 241 -1.11 3.84 -18.10
CA ARG A 241 -2.36 3.55 -18.78
C ARG A 241 -3.13 2.42 -18.10
N VAL A 242 -4.45 2.46 -18.22
CA VAL A 242 -5.33 1.39 -17.77
C VAL A 242 -5.12 0.18 -18.67
N SER A 243 -4.41 -0.83 -18.16
CA SER A 243 -4.06 -2.05 -18.88
C SER A 243 -3.47 -3.08 -17.93
N SER A 244 -3.29 -4.29 -18.42
CA SER A 244 -2.49 -5.35 -17.80
C SER A 244 -1.47 -5.87 -18.82
N LEU A 245 -0.78 -6.97 -18.48
CA LEU A 245 0.12 -7.68 -19.39
C LEU A 245 -0.64 -8.43 -20.49
N PRO A 246 -0.08 -8.52 -21.72
CA PRO A 246 1.20 -7.97 -22.13
C PRO A 246 1.17 -6.46 -22.37
N SER A 247 2.31 -5.78 -22.17
CA SER A 247 2.40 -4.33 -22.34
C SER A 247 2.30 -3.86 -23.79
N GLY A 248 2.64 -4.70 -24.75
CA GLY A 248 2.73 -4.36 -26.17
C GLY A 248 3.87 -3.40 -26.51
N GLU A 249 4.81 -3.21 -25.60
CA GLU A 249 5.99 -2.36 -25.78
C GLU A 249 7.26 -3.21 -26.02
N PRO A 250 8.33 -2.64 -26.56
CA PRO A 250 9.62 -3.34 -26.58
C PRO A 250 10.09 -3.69 -25.16
N ALA A 251 10.82 -4.80 -25.03
CA ALA A 251 11.24 -5.36 -23.75
C ALA A 251 11.92 -4.37 -22.79
N PHE A 252 11.77 -4.58 -21.51
CA PHE A 252 12.24 -3.71 -20.43
C PHE A 252 13.53 -4.26 -19.79
N ASP A 253 14.32 -3.35 -19.21
CA ASP A 253 15.52 -3.70 -18.44
C ASP A 253 15.14 -4.19 -17.03
N VAL A 254 14.13 -3.55 -16.44
CA VAL A 254 13.61 -3.90 -15.10
C VAL A 254 12.08 -3.88 -15.13
N VAL A 255 11.49 -4.95 -14.60
CA VAL A 255 10.06 -5.06 -14.33
C VAL A 255 9.85 -5.04 -12.83
N LEU A 256 8.93 -4.20 -12.36
CA LEU A 256 8.51 -4.07 -10.96
C LEU A 256 7.09 -4.63 -10.85
N ALA A 257 6.84 -5.47 -9.86
CA ALA A 257 5.53 -6.09 -9.63
C ALA A 257 5.26 -6.25 -8.13
N ASN A 258 4.63 -5.24 -7.51
CA ASN A 258 4.19 -5.34 -6.12
C ASN A 258 2.74 -5.86 -6.09
N LEU A 259 2.58 -7.17 -6.31
CA LEU A 259 1.31 -7.87 -6.48
C LEU A 259 1.21 -9.07 -5.54
N ILE A 260 0.01 -9.44 -5.14
CA ILE A 260 -0.21 -10.66 -4.35
C ILE A 260 0.22 -11.91 -5.11
N ALA A 261 0.65 -12.94 -4.40
CA ALA A 261 1.11 -14.22 -4.98
C ALA A 261 0.07 -14.84 -5.95
N GLY A 262 -1.23 -14.69 -5.65
CA GLY A 262 -2.31 -15.15 -6.51
C GLY A 262 -2.35 -14.50 -7.90
N LEU A 263 -1.71 -13.33 -8.09
CA LEU A 263 -1.52 -12.67 -9.39
C LEU A 263 -0.13 -12.93 -9.96
N LEU A 264 0.92 -12.98 -9.12
CA LEU A 264 2.29 -13.22 -9.60
C LEU A 264 2.44 -14.59 -10.25
N VAL A 265 1.84 -15.63 -9.67
CA VAL A 265 1.92 -17.01 -10.19
C VAL A 265 1.37 -17.11 -11.62
N PRO A 266 0.11 -16.74 -11.92
CA PRO A 266 -0.41 -16.82 -13.30
C PRO A 266 0.24 -15.84 -14.27
N LEU A 267 0.82 -14.74 -13.79
CA LEU A 267 1.49 -13.74 -14.62
C LEU A 267 2.98 -14.02 -14.86
N ALA A 268 3.57 -15.06 -14.26
CA ALA A 268 5.00 -15.33 -14.30
C ALA A 268 5.57 -15.38 -15.74
N GLY A 269 4.88 -16.08 -16.66
CA GLY A 269 5.27 -16.13 -18.07
C GLY A 269 5.22 -14.76 -18.75
N ALA A 270 4.14 -14.02 -18.53
CA ALA A 270 4.00 -12.68 -19.10
C ALA A 270 5.04 -11.71 -18.53
N LEU A 271 5.36 -11.78 -17.22
CA LEU A 271 6.43 -10.98 -16.60
C LEU A 271 7.80 -11.31 -17.18
N HIS A 272 8.07 -12.61 -17.45
CA HIS A 272 9.29 -13.03 -18.15
C HIS A 272 9.37 -12.40 -19.56
N ASP A 273 8.28 -12.45 -20.32
CA ASP A 273 8.27 -11.97 -21.73
C ASP A 273 8.46 -10.46 -21.86
N GLU A 274 8.07 -9.68 -20.86
CA GLU A 274 8.33 -8.23 -20.80
C GLU A 274 9.79 -7.87 -20.57
N LEU A 275 10.62 -8.78 -20.08
CA LEU A 275 12.03 -8.54 -19.82
C LEU A 275 12.89 -8.79 -21.08
N ARG A 276 13.91 -8.01 -21.29
CA ARG A 276 15.00 -8.38 -22.20
C ARG A 276 15.86 -9.51 -21.61
N PRO A 277 16.61 -10.25 -22.41
CA PRO A 277 17.64 -11.15 -21.88
C PRO A 277 18.57 -10.42 -20.91
N GLY A 278 18.82 -11.02 -19.73
CA GLY A 278 19.55 -10.40 -18.62
C GLY A 278 18.79 -9.32 -17.85
N GLY A 279 17.54 -9.04 -18.20
CA GLY A 279 16.67 -8.11 -17.49
C GLY A 279 16.25 -8.61 -16.11
N ARG A 280 15.80 -7.73 -15.25
CA ARG A 280 15.51 -7.99 -13.82
C ARG A 280 14.04 -7.83 -13.50
N LEU A 281 13.49 -8.80 -12.77
CA LEU A 281 12.19 -8.70 -12.12
C LEU A 281 12.39 -8.44 -10.62
N LEU A 282 11.75 -7.39 -10.08
CA LEU A 282 11.56 -7.19 -8.66
C LEU A 282 10.09 -7.43 -8.33
N ALA A 283 9.81 -8.48 -7.57
CA ALA A 283 8.45 -8.86 -7.19
C ALA A 283 8.31 -8.85 -5.66
N SER A 284 7.21 -8.27 -5.16
CA SER A 284 6.80 -8.32 -3.75
C SER A 284 5.27 -8.39 -3.66
N GLY A 285 4.71 -8.26 -2.44
CA GLY A 285 3.32 -8.60 -2.18
C GLY A 285 3.14 -10.10 -1.92
N ILE A 286 4.25 -10.78 -1.63
CA ILE A 286 4.33 -12.20 -1.42
C ILE A 286 4.30 -12.45 0.09
N PHE A 287 3.27 -13.15 0.56
CA PHE A 287 3.26 -13.63 1.94
C PHE A 287 4.24 -14.80 2.07
N ILE A 288 4.94 -14.92 3.20
CA ILE A 288 6.04 -15.89 3.39
C ILE A 288 5.60 -17.33 3.07
N ASP A 289 4.37 -17.71 3.42
CA ASP A 289 3.82 -19.05 3.16
C ASP A 289 3.59 -19.31 1.65
N ARG A 290 3.56 -18.27 0.83
CA ARG A 290 3.34 -18.36 -0.62
C ARG A 290 4.62 -18.16 -1.43
N GLU A 291 5.76 -17.93 -0.76
CA GLU A 291 7.05 -17.75 -1.44
C GLU A 291 7.41 -18.92 -2.35
N GLY A 292 7.19 -20.15 -1.85
CA GLY A 292 7.49 -21.39 -2.61
C GLY A 292 6.73 -21.46 -3.93
N ASP A 293 5.44 -21.12 -3.93
CA ASP A 293 4.60 -21.13 -5.13
C ASP A 293 5.09 -20.12 -6.18
N VAL A 294 5.45 -18.90 -5.72
CA VAL A 294 5.93 -17.84 -6.61
C VAL A 294 7.30 -18.18 -7.20
N ARG A 295 8.23 -18.74 -6.39
CA ARG A 295 9.54 -19.21 -6.88
C ARG A 295 9.37 -20.27 -7.96
N ALA A 296 8.56 -21.28 -7.68
CA ALA A 296 8.31 -22.37 -8.65
C ALA A 296 7.71 -21.83 -9.96
N ALA A 297 6.77 -20.87 -9.89
CA ALA A 297 6.19 -20.25 -11.07
C ALA A 297 7.22 -19.44 -11.88
N PHE A 298 8.10 -18.69 -11.20
CA PHE A 298 9.16 -17.92 -11.85
C PHE A 298 10.17 -18.83 -12.55
N GLU A 299 10.61 -19.88 -11.88
CA GLU A 299 11.53 -20.87 -12.45
C GLU A 299 10.92 -21.60 -13.65
N ALA A 300 9.65 -22.01 -13.56
CA ALA A 300 8.94 -22.63 -14.66
C ALA A 300 8.76 -21.69 -15.87
N ALA A 301 8.71 -20.36 -15.63
CA ALA A 301 8.67 -19.34 -16.67
C ALA A 301 10.06 -18.97 -17.25
N GLY A 302 11.16 -19.57 -16.74
CA GLY A 302 12.53 -19.26 -17.21
C GLY A 302 13.20 -18.09 -16.49
N LEU A 303 12.66 -17.66 -15.35
CA LEU A 303 13.27 -16.66 -14.47
C LEU A 303 14.11 -17.35 -13.40
N THR A 304 15.33 -16.88 -13.16
CA THR A 304 16.18 -17.37 -12.06
C THR A 304 16.10 -16.42 -10.89
N VAL A 305 15.64 -16.88 -9.73
CA VAL A 305 15.63 -16.07 -8.50
C VAL A 305 17.03 -15.93 -7.96
N VAL A 306 17.53 -14.70 -7.87
CA VAL A 306 18.90 -14.35 -7.48
C VAL A 306 19.00 -13.54 -6.20
N GLY A 307 17.89 -13.07 -5.67
CA GLY A 307 17.84 -12.29 -4.43
C GLY A 307 16.52 -12.46 -3.69
N ARG A 308 16.59 -12.31 -2.36
CA ARG A 308 15.46 -12.35 -1.43
C ARG A 308 15.67 -11.34 -0.33
N SER A 309 14.63 -10.62 0.02
CA SER A 309 14.54 -9.82 1.24
C SER A 309 13.17 -9.99 1.88
N ASP A 310 13.06 -9.76 3.18
CA ASP A 310 11.80 -9.87 3.91
C ASP A 310 11.65 -8.78 4.97
N GLU A 311 10.40 -8.50 5.30
CA GLU A 311 10.01 -7.62 6.39
C GLU A 311 8.69 -8.15 7.00
N GLY A 312 8.76 -8.62 8.28
CA GLY A 312 7.64 -9.33 8.90
C GLY A 312 7.26 -10.57 8.09
N ASP A 313 6.00 -10.70 7.74
CA ASP A 313 5.48 -11.85 6.98
C ASP A 313 5.56 -11.65 5.44
N TRP A 314 6.23 -10.61 4.97
CA TRP A 314 6.27 -10.25 3.57
C TRP A 314 7.65 -10.44 2.97
N VAL A 315 7.67 -10.92 1.72
CA VAL A 315 8.89 -11.23 0.97
C VAL A 315 8.92 -10.41 -0.32
N ALA A 316 10.13 -10.00 -0.69
CA ALA A 316 10.48 -9.54 -2.02
C ALA A 316 11.53 -10.45 -2.66
N LEU A 317 11.35 -10.72 -3.94
CA LEU A 317 12.24 -11.54 -4.76
C LEU A 317 12.83 -10.72 -5.90
N GLU A 318 14.13 -10.87 -6.13
CA GLU A 318 14.79 -10.46 -7.35
C GLU A 318 15.00 -11.67 -8.23
N ALA A 319 14.52 -11.62 -9.48
CA ALA A 319 14.76 -12.66 -10.47
C ALA A 319 15.36 -12.08 -11.76
N VAL A 320 16.02 -12.93 -12.54
CA VAL A 320 16.70 -12.57 -13.78
C VAL A 320 16.17 -13.43 -14.90
N ARG A 321 15.86 -12.82 -16.04
CA ARG A 321 15.68 -13.53 -17.29
C ARG A 321 17.03 -14.03 -17.82
N GLY A 322 17.15 -15.32 -18.11
CA GLY A 322 18.33 -15.89 -18.76
C GLY A 322 18.74 -15.16 -20.04
N ALA A 323 19.96 -15.36 -20.49
CA ALA A 323 20.51 -14.78 -21.72
C ALA A 323 19.88 -15.39 -22.98
#